data_8e9f434a7ceb42fcc59e3b6b24946a1d
#
_entry.id   8e9f434a7ceb42fcc59e3b6b24946a1d
#
_cell.length_a   1.000
_cell.length_b   1.000
_cell.length_c   1.000
_cell.angle_alpha   90.00
_cell.angle_beta   90.00
_cell.angle_gamma   90.00
#
_symmetry.space_group_name_H-M   'P 1'
#
loop_
_entity.id
_entity.type
_entity.pdbx_description
1 polymer ?
#
loop_
_entity_poly.entity_id
_entity_poly.type
_entity_poly.pdbx_seq_one_letter_code
_entity_poly.pdbx_strand_id
1 'polypeptide(L)'
;MSSRQQYAPGPAGGAQVRKDGEKWTLILARELRHAPEKVWRALTEPEHLREWAPFDADGSLGSVGSRVKLTWVGTPTAIETTVTRADAPRVLEFGDMRFELEAMADGTRLRLWHSIDRRFVAWGAAGWHICFEVLIQVLSGIAVARIAGADAMKSDSWQRLKDEYANQFGVETPNAPKS
;
A
#
# COMPACT_ATOMS: atom_id res chain seq x y z
N MET A 1 23.22 -12.69 17.88
CA MET A 1 22.64 -12.56 16.53
C MET A 1 21.13 -12.57 16.67
N SER A 2 20.50 -11.44 16.51
CA SER A 2 19.05 -11.41 16.43
C SER A 2 18.67 -12.02 15.08
N SER A 3 18.08 -13.19 15.10
CA SER A 3 17.37 -13.72 13.95
C SER A 3 16.34 -12.67 13.53
N ARG A 4 16.53 -12.05 12.37
CA ARG A 4 15.46 -11.31 11.73
C ARG A 4 14.31 -12.30 11.62
N GLN A 5 13.30 -12.11 12.44
CA GLN A 5 12.07 -12.88 12.30
C GLN A 5 11.63 -12.71 10.84
N GLN A 6 11.67 -13.79 10.09
CA GLN A 6 11.15 -13.77 8.73
C GLN A 6 9.67 -13.45 8.83
N TYR A 7 9.33 -12.24 8.41
CA TYR A 7 7.95 -11.81 8.38
C TYR A 7 7.20 -12.67 7.35
N ALA A 8 6.19 -13.39 7.83
CA ALA A 8 5.31 -14.16 6.96
C ALA A 8 3.95 -13.46 6.90
N PRO A 9 3.59 -12.85 5.76
CA PRO A 9 2.27 -12.23 5.64
C PRO A 9 1.16 -13.26 5.78
N GLY A 10 0.06 -12.81 6.38
CA GLY A 10 -1.16 -13.62 6.50
C GLY A 10 -1.78 -13.96 5.14
N PRO A 11 -2.85 -14.76 5.13
CA PRO A 11 -3.54 -15.13 3.90
C PRO A 11 -4.18 -13.90 3.24
N ALA A 12 -4.42 -13.96 1.93
CA ALA A 12 -5.13 -12.94 1.18
C ALA A 12 -6.49 -12.66 1.82
N GLY A 13 -6.85 -11.39 1.94
CA GLY A 13 -8.13 -10.99 2.53
C GLY A 13 -8.28 -9.49 2.61
N GLY A 14 -9.50 -9.03 2.90
CA GLY A 14 -9.81 -7.61 3.03
C GLY A 14 -9.72 -6.83 1.74
N ALA A 15 -9.69 -7.50 0.59
CA ALA A 15 -9.56 -6.88 -0.73
C ALA A 15 -10.77 -7.16 -1.59
N GLN A 16 -11.17 -6.16 -2.36
CA GLN A 16 -12.22 -6.23 -3.38
C GLN A 16 -11.74 -5.53 -4.64
N VAL A 17 -12.35 -5.85 -5.77
CA VAL A 17 -12.12 -5.11 -7.02
C VAL A 17 -13.44 -4.59 -7.55
N ARG A 18 -13.42 -3.34 -8.03
CA ARG A 18 -14.50 -2.78 -8.82
C ARG A 18 -14.07 -2.80 -10.26
N LYS A 19 -14.80 -3.55 -11.07
CA LYS A 19 -14.48 -3.76 -12.49
C LYS A 19 -15.05 -2.61 -13.31
N ASP A 20 -14.19 -1.88 -14.01
CA ASP A 20 -14.56 -0.75 -14.84
C ASP A 20 -13.59 -0.61 -16.01
N GLY A 21 -13.97 -1.22 -17.13
CA GLY A 21 -13.16 -1.19 -18.35
C GLY A 21 -11.80 -1.87 -18.21
N GLU A 22 -10.75 -1.22 -18.72
CA GLU A 22 -9.38 -1.72 -18.68
C GLU A 22 -8.68 -1.45 -17.33
N LYS A 23 -9.12 -0.42 -16.62
CA LYS A 23 -8.64 -0.12 -15.26
C LYS A 23 -9.68 -0.54 -14.24
N TRP A 24 -9.26 -1.38 -13.33
CA TRP A 24 -10.07 -1.79 -12.20
C TRP A 24 -9.66 -1.01 -10.96
N THR A 25 -10.57 -0.83 -10.03
CA THR A 25 -10.23 -0.23 -8.74
C THR A 25 -10.04 -1.35 -7.73
N LEU A 26 -8.81 -1.45 -7.22
CA LEU A 26 -8.49 -2.28 -6.08
C LEU A 26 -8.93 -1.54 -4.82
N ILE A 27 -9.67 -2.23 -3.95
CA ILE A 27 -10.06 -1.71 -2.63
C ILE A 27 -9.51 -2.66 -1.59
N LEU A 28 -8.62 -2.15 -0.73
CA LEU A 28 -7.99 -2.94 0.32
C LEU A 28 -8.25 -2.28 1.67
N ALA A 29 -8.78 -3.05 2.64
CA ALA A 29 -9.11 -2.56 3.96
C ALA A 29 -8.32 -3.29 5.05
N ARG A 30 -7.88 -2.53 6.07
CA ARG A 30 -7.23 -3.06 7.27
C ARG A 30 -7.70 -2.29 8.51
N GLU A 31 -7.80 -3.01 9.62
CA GLU A 31 -8.06 -2.42 10.92
C GLU A 31 -6.75 -2.27 11.68
N LEU A 32 -6.46 -1.04 12.11
CA LEU A 32 -5.24 -0.67 12.80
C LEU A 32 -5.58 -0.23 14.23
N ARG A 33 -4.88 -0.76 15.22
CA ARG A 33 -5.06 -0.40 16.65
C ARG A 33 -4.30 0.87 17.01
N HIS A 34 -4.48 1.92 16.19
CA HIS A 34 -3.81 3.20 16.35
C HIS A 34 -4.78 4.32 15.97
N ALA A 35 -4.63 5.48 16.63
CA ALA A 35 -5.49 6.63 16.36
C ALA A 35 -5.35 7.12 14.91
N PRO A 36 -6.43 7.66 14.30
CA PRO A 36 -6.39 8.18 12.94
C PRO A 36 -5.28 9.20 12.70
N GLU A 37 -4.97 10.05 13.66
CA GLU A 37 -3.91 11.06 13.55
C GLU A 37 -2.52 10.42 13.37
N LYS A 38 -2.27 9.33 14.07
CA LYS A 38 -1.01 8.58 13.93
C LYS A 38 -0.90 7.91 12.57
N VAL A 39 -1.99 7.30 12.11
CA VAL A 39 -2.07 6.68 10.78
C VAL A 39 -1.92 7.74 9.70
N TRP A 40 -2.57 8.88 9.85
CA TRP A 40 -2.46 10.00 8.92
C TRP A 40 -1.02 10.44 8.70
N ARG A 41 -0.26 10.60 9.76
CA ARG A 41 1.16 10.96 9.66
C ARG A 41 1.96 9.92 8.90
N ALA A 42 1.68 8.65 9.14
CA ALA A 42 2.33 7.55 8.42
C ALA A 42 2.03 7.56 6.91
N LEU A 43 0.88 8.11 6.51
CA LEU A 43 0.46 8.21 5.10
C LEU A 43 0.96 9.47 4.40
N THR A 44 1.32 10.51 5.14
CA THR A 44 1.57 11.83 4.56
C THR A 44 3.00 12.33 4.69
N GLU A 45 3.71 11.92 5.74
CA GLU A 45 5.06 12.41 5.99
C GLU A 45 6.12 11.55 5.28
N PRO A 46 7.03 12.16 4.49
CA PRO A 46 8.04 11.41 3.72
C PRO A 46 8.89 10.46 4.56
N GLU A 47 9.25 10.86 5.76
CA GLU A 47 10.07 10.06 6.68
C GLU A 47 9.37 8.76 7.07
N HIS A 48 8.06 8.82 7.30
CA HIS A 48 7.26 7.66 7.65
C HIS A 48 6.95 6.78 6.44
N LEU A 49 6.70 7.38 5.28
CA LEU A 49 6.45 6.64 4.05
C LEU A 49 7.62 5.72 3.69
N ARG A 50 8.85 6.15 3.92
CA ARG A 50 10.05 5.32 3.67
C ARG A 50 10.09 4.04 4.48
N GLU A 51 9.37 3.97 5.57
CA GLU A 51 9.39 2.80 6.45
C GLU A 51 8.49 1.67 5.97
N TRP A 52 7.45 1.97 5.19
CA TRP A 52 6.46 0.97 4.82
C TRP A 52 5.92 1.04 3.40
N ALA A 53 5.82 2.25 2.80
CA ALA A 53 5.12 2.45 1.54
C ALA A 53 5.91 1.90 0.35
N PRO A 54 5.23 1.55 -0.76
CA PRO A 54 5.90 1.08 -1.97
C PRO A 54 6.55 2.20 -2.78
N PHE A 55 6.51 3.43 -2.29
CA PHE A 55 7.11 4.61 -2.92
C PHE A 55 7.71 5.53 -1.86
N ASP A 56 8.67 6.35 -2.30
CA ASP A 56 9.19 7.49 -1.55
C ASP A 56 8.57 8.78 -2.09
N ALA A 57 8.38 9.76 -1.22
CA ALA A 57 7.88 11.08 -1.56
C ALA A 57 8.92 12.15 -1.22
N ASP A 58 9.08 13.15 -2.09
CA ASP A 58 10.02 14.25 -1.85
C ASP A 58 9.42 15.40 -1.02
N GLY A 59 8.17 15.29 -0.64
CA GLY A 59 7.46 16.27 0.18
C GLY A 59 6.24 15.68 0.86
N SER A 60 5.64 16.44 1.78
CA SER A 60 4.44 16.01 2.49
C SER A 60 3.23 15.91 1.56
N LEU A 61 2.43 14.87 1.76
CA LEU A 61 1.15 14.66 1.08
C LEU A 61 -0.02 15.26 1.87
N GLY A 62 0.25 15.96 2.96
CA GLY A 62 -0.79 16.42 3.89
C GLY A 62 -1.51 17.71 3.51
N SER A 63 -1.19 18.33 2.36
CA SER A 63 -1.80 19.61 1.95
C SER A 63 -2.31 19.55 0.51
N VAL A 64 -3.55 19.98 0.31
CA VAL A 64 -4.17 20.11 -1.02
C VAL A 64 -3.35 21.06 -1.90
N GLY A 65 -3.17 20.70 -3.16
CA GLY A 65 -2.43 21.47 -4.13
C GLY A 65 -0.92 21.27 -4.12
N SER A 66 -0.40 20.52 -3.14
CA SER A 66 1.03 20.17 -3.10
C SER A 66 1.41 19.31 -4.30
N ARG A 67 2.49 19.69 -4.96
CA ARG A 67 3.12 18.87 -6.01
C ARG A 67 4.25 18.08 -5.38
N VAL A 68 4.16 16.78 -5.48
CA VAL A 68 5.09 15.85 -4.84
C VAL A 68 5.59 14.87 -5.89
N LYS A 69 6.86 14.58 -5.88
CA LYS A 69 7.44 13.54 -6.71
C LYS A 69 7.45 12.23 -5.95
N LEU A 70 6.84 11.21 -6.54
CA LEU A 70 6.82 9.87 -6.01
C LEU A 70 7.79 9.00 -6.79
N THR A 71 8.66 8.30 -6.08
CA THR A 71 9.57 7.33 -6.68
C THR A 71 9.21 5.94 -6.16
N TRP A 72 8.64 5.13 -7.04
CA TRP A 72 8.30 3.76 -6.68
C TRP A 72 9.58 2.95 -6.44
N VAL A 73 9.57 2.17 -5.38
CA VAL A 73 10.74 1.36 -5.00
C VAL A 73 11.12 0.41 -6.14
N GLY A 74 12.39 0.45 -6.54
CA GLY A 74 12.89 -0.35 -7.66
C GLY A 74 12.78 0.32 -9.03
N THR A 75 12.23 1.55 -9.11
CA THR A 75 12.21 2.32 -10.35
C THR A 75 13.14 3.52 -10.26
N PRO A 76 13.80 3.91 -11.36
CA PRO A 76 14.71 5.07 -11.34
C PRO A 76 13.99 6.40 -11.57
N THR A 77 12.72 6.38 -11.97
CA THR A 77 12.01 7.58 -12.42
C THR A 77 11.00 8.04 -11.38
N ALA A 78 11.09 9.32 -11.01
CA ALA A 78 10.09 9.98 -10.19
C ALA A 78 8.89 10.42 -11.04
N ILE A 79 7.70 10.25 -10.47
CA ILE A 79 6.44 10.69 -11.09
C ILE A 79 5.88 11.85 -10.27
N GLU A 80 5.69 13.00 -10.91
CA GLU A 80 5.05 14.14 -10.25
C GLU A 80 3.55 13.86 -10.06
N THR A 81 3.07 14.08 -8.85
CA THR A 81 1.66 13.99 -8.52
C THR A 81 1.20 15.23 -7.75
N THR A 82 -0.09 15.50 -7.81
CA THR A 82 -0.71 16.61 -7.07
C THR A 82 -1.67 16.02 -6.03
N VAL A 83 -1.59 16.54 -4.81
CA VAL A 83 -2.57 16.20 -3.77
C VAL A 83 -3.87 16.91 -4.09
N THR A 84 -4.91 16.15 -4.40
CA THR A 84 -6.22 16.67 -4.80
C THR A 84 -7.18 16.78 -3.62
N ARG A 85 -6.95 16.01 -2.56
CA ARG A 85 -7.73 16.08 -1.33
C ARG A 85 -6.88 15.70 -0.13
N ALA A 86 -6.98 16.48 0.95
CA ALA A 86 -6.30 16.21 2.22
C ALA A 86 -7.16 16.73 3.37
N ASP A 87 -8.16 15.94 3.74
CA ASP A 87 -9.04 16.21 4.89
C ASP A 87 -8.52 15.42 6.10
N ALA A 88 -7.53 15.96 6.80
CA ALA A 88 -6.91 15.29 7.94
C ALA A 88 -7.89 15.09 9.10
N PRO A 89 -7.90 13.94 9.74
CA PRO A 89 -7.16 12.72 9.43
C PRO A 89 -8.01 11.66 8.69
N ARG A 90 -8.88 12.04 7.78
CA ARG A 90 -9.94 11.16 7.23
C ARG A 90 -9.78 10.76 5.79
N VAL A 91 -9.40 11.70 4.90
CA VAL A 91 -9.35 11.41 3.46
C VAL A 91 -8.12 12.03 2.84
N LEU A 92 -7.39 11.23 2.06
CA LEU A 92 -6.22 11.65 1.30
C LEU A 92 -6.35 11.14 -0.13
N GLU A 93 -6.23 12.04 -1.11
CA GLU A 93 -6.26 11.68 -2.53
C GLU A 93 -5.07 12.31 -3.26
N PHE A 94 -4.34 11.49 -4.00
CA PHE A 94 -3.27 11.91 -4.90
C PHE A 94 -3.06 10.86 -5.99
N GLY A 95 -2.80 11.31 -7.20
CA GLY A 95 -2.64 10.40 -8.33
C GLY A 95 -3.85 9.49 -8.52
N ASP A 96 -3.59 8.20 -8.67
CA ASP A 96 -4.64 7.17 -8.84
C ASP A 96 -5.06 6.53 -7.52
N MET A 97 -4.73 7.14 -6.39
CA MET A 97 -4.92 6.57 -5.05
C MET A 97 -5.79 7.45 -4.17
N ARG A 98 -6.61 6.78 -3.37
CA ARG A 98 -7.38 7.39 -2.29
C ARG A 98 -7.22 6.56 -1.03
N PHE A 99 -6.95 7.22 0.09
CA PHE A 99 -6.96 6.61 1.42
C PHE A 99 -8.08 7.20 2.25
N GLU A 100 -8.85 6.35 2.91
CA GLU A 100 -9.84 6.76 3.89
C GLU A 100 -9.52 6.16 5.25
N LEU A 101 -9.64 6.98 6.29
CA LEU A 101 -9.45 6.60 7.67
C LEU A 101 -10.76 6.83 8.42
N GLU A 102 -11.32 5.75 8.92
CA GLU A 102 -12.54 5.77 9.73
C GLU A 102 -12.15 5.47 11.18
N ALA A 103 -12.50 6.40 12.09
CA ALA A 103 -12.28 6.18 13.51
C ALA A 103 -13.16 5.05 14.01
N MET A 104 -12.56 4.13 14.74
CA MET A 104 -13.23 3.01 15.39
C MET A 104 -13.03 3.09 16.91
N ALA A 105 -13.79 2.29 17.68
CA ALA A 105 -13.64 2.26 19.13
C ALA A 105 -12.20 1.98 19.58
N ASP A 106 -11.49 1.08 18.89
CA ASP A 106 -10.14 0.62 19.26
C ASP A 106 -9.06 1.03 18.24
N GLY A 107 -9.34 2.00 17.36
CA GLY A 107 -8.35 2.42 16.39
C GLY A 107 -8.91 3.02 15.13
N THR A 108 -8.39 2.58 13.98
CA THR A 108 -8.71 3.13 12.66
C THR A 108 -8.97 2.01 11.66
N ARG A 109 -10.01 2.16 10.85
CA ARG A 109 -10.16 1.36 9.63
C ARG A 109 -9.56 2.15 8.48
N LEU A 110 -8.50 1.61 7.90
CA LEU A 110 -7.83 2.16 6.75
C LEU A 110 -8.32 1.46 5.48
N ARG A 111 -8.75 2.24 4.50
CA ARG A 111 -9.11 1.73 3.16
C ARG A 111 -8.29 2.45 2.11
N LEU A 112 -7.77 1.67 1.16
CA LEU A 112 -7.12 2.16 -0.05
C LEU A 112 -8.02 1.87 -1.24
N TRP A 113 -8.23 2.87 -2.10
CA TRP A 113 -8.71 2.70 -3.47
C TRP A 113 -7.56 3.02 -4.40
N HIS A 114 -7.22 2.08 -5.28
CA HIS A 114 -6.14 2.27 -6.25
C HIS A 114 -6.60 1.80 -7.61
N SER A 115 -6.58 2.71 -8.58
CA SER A 115 -6.92 2.40 -9.96
C SER A 115 -5.73 1.73 -10.65
N ILE A 116 -5.88 0.50 -11.08
CA ILE A 116 -4.80 -0.32 -11.63
C ILE A 116 -5.30 -1.02 -12.89
N ASP A 117 -4.41 -1.17 -13.89
CA ASP A 117 -4.70 -2.03 -15.03
C ASP A 117 -5.10 -3.43 -14.53
N ARG A 118 -6.20 -3.96 -15.07
CA ARG A 118 -6.76 -5.26 -14.65
C ARG A 118 -5.76 -6.42 -14.67
N ARG A 119 -4.76 -6.35 -15.56
CA ARG A 119 -3.72 -7.36 -15.65
C ARG A 119 -2.82 -7.40 -14.42
N PHE A 120 -2.68 -6.28 -13.73
CA PHE A 120 -1.77 -6.11 -12.60
C PHE A 120 -2.49 -5.93 -11.26
N VAL A 121 -3.81 -6.06 -11.22
CA VAL A 121 -4.59 -5.82 -9.99
C VAL A 121 -4.20 -6.80 -8.87
N ALA A 122 -3.94 -8.07 -9.20
CA ALA A 122 -3.49 -9.05 -8.22
C ALA A 122 -2.05 -8.80 -7.74
N TRP A 123 -1.18 -8.28 -8.62
CA TRP A 123 0.15 -7.82 -8.25
C TRP A 123 0.08 -6.68 -7.25
N GLY A 124 -0.76 -5.70 -7.53
CA GLY A 124 -0.99 -4.55 -6.65
C GLY A 124 -1.55 -4.98 -5.30
N ALA A 125 -2.52 -5.88 -5.30
CA ALA A 125 -3.11 -6.41 -4.07
C ALA A 125 -2.06 -7.10 -3.20
N ALA A 126 -1.20 -7.94 -3.77
CA ALA A 126 -0.13 -8.60 -3.05
C ALA A 126 0.88 -7.60 -2.47
N GLY A 127 1.30 -6.63 -3.26
CA GLY A 127 2.24 -5.59 -2.83
C GLY A 127 1.69 -4.72 -1.71
N TRP A 128 0.48 -4.22 -1.85
CA TRP A 128 -0.18 -3.41 -0.82
C TRP A 128 -0.47 -4.21 0.45
N HIS A 129 -0.86 -5.48 0.32
CA HIS A 129 -1.06 -6.37 1.47
C HIS A 129 0.21 -6.40 2.34
N ILE A 130 1.36 -6.66 1.73
CA ILE A 130 2.65 -6.72 2.43
C ILE A 130 2.99 -5.35 3.02
N CYS A 131 2.84 -4.27 2.27
CA CYS A 131 3.12 -2.93 2.75
C CYS A 131 2.25 -2.56 3.97
N PHE A 132 0.97 -2.90 3.95
CA PHE A 132 0.08 -2.61 5.09
C PHE A 132 0.44 -3.42 6.33
N GLU A 133 0.91 -4.64 6.17
CA GLU A 133 1.38 -5.42 7.32
C GLU A 133 2.67 -4.85 7.90
N VAL A 134 3.59 -4.37 7.05
CA VAL A 134 4.76 -3.62 7.51
C VAL A 134 4.34 -2.35 8.24
N LEU A 135 3.36 -1.60 7.71
CA LEU A 135 2.80 -0.42 8.36
C LEU A 135 2.29 -0.74 9.77
N ILE A 136 1.55 -1.83 9.93
CA ILE A 136 1.05 -2.25 11.25
C ILE A 136 2.21 -2.47 12.23
N GLN A 137 3.27 -3.12 11.80
CA GLN A 137 4.45 -3.36 12.63
C GLN A 137 5.15 -2.04 13.00
N VAL A 138 5.37 -1.17 12.02
CA VAL A 138 6.00 0.15 12.23
C VAL A 138 5.19 0.99 13.21
N LEU A 139 3.87 1.05 13.06
CA LEU A 139 3.00 1.79 13.97
C LEU A 139 3.04 1.23 15.40
N SER A 140 3.30 -0.05 15.54
CA SER A 140 3.45 -0.72 16.85
C SER A 140 4.84 -0.57 17.45
N GLY A 141 5.74 0.18 16.81
CA GLY A 141 7.09 0.40 17.29
C GLY A 141 8.05 -0.77 17.03
N ILE A 142 7.66 -1.71 16.16
CA ILE A 142 8.50 -2.86 15.83
C ILE A 142 9.38 -2.50 14.63
N ALA A 143 10.70 -2.69 14.80
CA ALA A 143 11.65 -2.44 13.73
C ALA A 143 11.56 -3.53 12.66
N VAL A 144 11.00 -3.17 11.51
CA VAL A 144 10.83 -4.05 10.35
C VAL A 144 11.38 -3.34 9.12
N ALA A 145 12.10 -4.06 8.27
CA ALA A 145 12.55 -3.51 7.01
C ALA A 145 11.36 -3.38 6.04
N ARG A 146 11.33 -2.28 5.29
CA ARG A 146 10.36 -2.11 4.21
C ARG A 146 10.51 -3.23 3.18
N ILE A 147 9.40 -3.80 2.76
CA ILE A 147 9.34 -4.86 1.75
C ILE A 147 8.51 -4.33 0.58
N ALA A 148 9.17 -3.95 -0.50
CA ALA A 148 8.52 -3.35 -1.66
C ALA A 148 9.34 -3.56 -2.93
N GLY A 149 8.72 -3.32 -4.08
CA GLY A 149 9.37 -3.37 -5.39
C GLY A 149 9.82 -4.77 -5.79
N ALA A 150 10.91 -4.84 -6.56
CA ALA A 150 11.41 -6.09 -7.12
C ALA A 150 11.78 -7.13 -6.05
N ASP A 151 12.30 -6.70 -4.90
CA ASP A 151 12.66 -7.61 -3.81
C ASP A 151 11.43 -8.29 -3.20
N ALA A 152 10.33 -7.55 -3.08
CA ALA A 152 9.06 -8.13 -2.65
C ALA A 152 8.56 -9.17 -3.66
N MET A 153 8.59 -8.86 -4.95
CA MET A 153 8.13 -9.75 -6.01
C MET A 153 8.92 -11.06 -6.13
N LYS A 154 10.17 -11.08 -5.67
CA LYS A 154 11.00 -12.29 -5.63
C LYS A 154 10.67 -13.21 -4.45
N SER A 155 9.92 -12.72 -3.46
CA SER A 155 9.60 -13.51 -2.28
C SER A 155 8.50 -14.54 -2.56
N ASP A 156 8.60 -15.70 -1.93
CA ASP A 156 7.55 -16.73 -2.01
C ASP A 156 6.22 -16.21 -1.48
N SER A 157 6.25 -15.36 -0.47
CA SER A 157 5.07 -14.75 0.13
C SER A 157 4.30 -13.88 -0.86
N TRP A 158 5.00 -13.06 -1.64
CA TRP A 158 4.35 -12.23 -2.65
C TRP A 158 3.75 -13.09 -3.78
N GLN A 159 4.49 -14.11 -4.23
CA GLN A 159 4.01 -15.05 -5.26
C GLN A 159 2.73 -15.74 -4.80
N ARG A 160 2.71 -16.23 -3.57
CA ARG A 160 1.54 -16.87 -2.96
C ARG A 160 0.35 -15.92 -2.88
N LEU A 161 0.56 -14.71 -2.36
CA LEU A 161 -0.49 -13.69 -2.26
C LEU A 161 -1.03 -13.28 -3.62
N LYS A 162 -0.15 -13.10 -4.60
CA LYS A 162 -0.55 -12.79 -5.97
C LYS A 162 -1.49 -13.85 -6.51
N ASP A 163 -1.15 -15.12 -6.34
CA ASP A 163 -1.98 -16.23 -6.82
C ASP A 163 -3.31 -16.33 -6.06
N GLU A 164 -3.30 -16.12 -4.74
CA GLU A 164 -4.52 -16.10 -3.93
C GLU A 164 -5.46 -14.97 -4.34
N TYR A 165 -4.93 -13.76 -4.54
CA TYR A 165 -5.73 -12.64 -5.00
C TYR A 165 -6.22 -12.80 -6.44
N ALA A 166 -5.40 -13.36 -7.32
CA ALA A 166 -5.83 -13.65 -8.69
C ALA A 166 -7.01 -14.62 -8.71
N ASN A 167 -6.97 -15.67 -7.88
CA ASN A 167 -8.10 -16.59 -7.72
C ASN A 167 -9.33 -15.89 -7.15
N GLN A 168 -9.15 -15.05 -6.13
CA GLN A 168 -10.24 -14.31 -5.49
C GLN A 168 -10.93 -13.36 -6.48
N PHE A 169 -10.15 -12.67 -7.31
CA PHE A 169 -10.66 -11.69 -8.29
C PHE A 169 -11.11 -12.32 -9.60
N GLY A 170 -10.79 -13.59 -9.83
CA GLY A 170 -11.11 -14.26 -11.09
C GLY A 170 -10.31 -13.75 -12.28
N VAL A 171 -9.03 -13.44 -12.10
CA VAL A 171 -8.16 -12.89 -13.14
C VAL A 171 -6.94 -13.79 -13.37
N GLU A 172 -6.45 -13.77 -14.61
CA GLU A 172 -5.13 -14.28 -14.94
C GLU A 172 -4.10 -13.16 -14.77
N THR A 173 -2.95 -13.49 -14.25
CA THR A 173 -1.86 -12.51 -14.05
C THR A 173 -0.69 -12.83 -14.94
N PRO A 174 0.04 -11.81 -15.45
CA PRO A 174 1.32 -12.04 -16.09
C PRO A 174 2.27 -12.74 -15.12
N ASN A 175 3.15 -13.58 -15.64
CA ASN A 175 4.20 -14.15 -14.82
C ASN A 175 5.13 -13.04 -14.33
N ALA A 176 5.54 -13.13 -13.05
CA ALA A 176 6.54 -12.23 -12.53
C ALA A 176 7.83 -12.35 -13.35
N PRO A 177 8.59 -11.24 -13.53
CA PRO A 177 9.85 -11.32 -14.24
C PRO A 177 10.75 -12.36 -13.57
N LYS A 178 11.25 -13.29 -14.37
CA LYS A 178 12.26 -14.23 -13.89
C LYS A 178 13.55 -13.45 -13.64
N SER A 179 14.10 -13.60 -12.46
CA SER A 179 15.40 -13.02 -12.09
C SER A 179 16.52 -13.59 -12.94
#